data_248f3528ec89d034ace2081bf1ba1f08
#
_entry.id   248f3528ec89d034ace2081bf1ba1f08
#
_cell.length_a   1.000
_cell.length_b   1.000
_cell.length_c   1.000
_cell.angle_alpha   90.00
_cell.angle_beta   90.00
_cell.angle_gamma   90.00
#
_symmetry.space_group_name_H-M   'P 1'
#
loop_
_entity.id
_entity.type
_entity.pdbx_description
1 polymer ?
#
loop_
_entity_poly.entity_id
_entity_poly.type
_entity_poly.pdbx_seq_one_letter_code
_entity_poly.pdbx_strand_id
1 'polypeptide(L)'
;MSTTVAQILKAKPDSGRTIYTVTKTDLVYDAIKLMAEKGIGALLVVDGDDIAGIVTERDYARKVVLQDRSSKATRVEEIMTAKVRYVEPSQSTDECMALMTEHRMRHLPVLDGGKRVGLISIGDLVKSVIADQQFTISQLEHYLHGTPAVTSA
;
A
#
# COMPACT_ATOMS: atom_id res chain seq x y z
N MET A 1 -6.58 -9.89 18.69
CA MET A 1 -6.09 -10.61 17.51
C MET A 1 -5.83 -9.63 16.38
N SER A 2 -4.68 -9.75 15.80
CA SER A 2 -4.30 -8.88 14.68
C SER A 2 -5.00 -9.32 13.41
N THR A 3 -5.44 -8.36 12.63
CA THR A 3 -5.92 -8.60 11.27
C THR A 3 -4.74 -9.01 10.39
N THR A 4 -4.98 -9.91 9.46
CA THR A 4 -3.96 -10.34 8.50
C THR A 4 -3.99 -9.51 7.22
N VAL A 5 -2.87 -9.52 6.49
CA VAL A 5 -2.76 -8.89 5.17
C VAL A 5 -3.86 -9.41 4.23
N ALA A 6 -4.13 -10.73 4.24
CA ALA A 6 -5.19 -11.32 3.42
C ALA A 6 -6.55 -10.68 3.71
N GLN A 7 -6.86 -10.45 4.98
CA GLN A 7 -8.13 -9.82 5.38
C GLN A 7 -8.20 -8.37 4.92
N ILE A 8 -7.10 -7.63 5.00
CA ILE A 8 -7.03 -6.24 4.51
C ILE A 8 -7.30 -6.19 3.00
N LEU A 9 -6.64 -7.03 2.23
CA LEU A 9 -6.84 -7.08 0.78
C LEU A 9 -8.27 -7.42 0.42
N LYS A 10 -8.87 -8.35 1.15
CA LYS A 10 -10.25 -8.79 0.92
C LYS A 10 -11.25 -7.68 1.22
N ALA A 11 -10.96 -6.82 2.18
CA ALA A 11 -11.83 -5.70 2.56
C ALA A 11 -11.72 -4.51 1.63
N LYS A 12 -10.68 -4.45 0.79
CA LYS A 12 -10.54 -3.36 -0.19
C LYS A 12 -11.61 -3.50 -1.28
N PRO A 13 -12.18 -2.39 -1.78
CA PRO A 13 -13.07 -2.44 -2.93
C PRO A 13 -12.33 -2.99 -4.16
N ASP A 14 -13.06 -3.50 -5.15
CA ASP A 14 -12.45 -4.10 -6.34
C ASP A 14 -11.45 -3.16 -7.03
N SER A 15 -11.77 -1.88 -7.11
CA SER A 15 -10.87 -0.87 -7.65
C SER A 15 -9.56 -0.75 -6.86
N GLY A 16 -9.60 -1.02 -5.56
CA GLY A 16 -8.43 -0.99 -4.70
C GLY A 16 -7.60 -2.26 -4.70
N ARG A 17 -8.12 -3.35 -5.29
CA ARG A 17 -7.41 -4.63 -5.41
C ARG A 17 -6.63 -4.75 -6.70
N THR A 18 -6.94 -3.94 -7.70
CA THR A 18 -6.23 -3.95 -8.97
C THR A 18 -4.81 -3.44 -8.74
N ILE A 19 -3.83 -4.19 -9.23
CA ILE A 19 -2.43 -3.81 -9.14
C ILE A 19 -2.07 -3.07 -10.42
N TYR A 20 -1.77 -1.78 -10.28
CA TYR A 20 -1.31 -0.96 -11.39
C TYR A 20 0.21 -0.97 -11.41
N THR A 21 0.79 -1.16 -12.59
CA THR A 21 2.23 -1.31 -12.75
C THR A 21 2.75 -0.42 -13.86
N VAL A 22 4.04 -0.13 -13.80
CA VAL A 22 4.81 0.51 -14.87
C VAL A 22 6.09 -0.28 -15.08
N THR A 23 6.78 -0.01 -16.18
CA THR A 23 8.08 -0.62 -16.45
C THR A 23 9.20 0.37 -16.14
N LYS A 24 10.42 -0.13 -16.05
CA LYS A 24 11.62 0.68 -15.78
C LYS A 24 11.83 1.80 -16.80
N THR A 25 11.48 1.53 -18.04
CA THR A 25 11.71 2.45 -19.16
C THR A 25 10.58 3.43 -19.40
N ASP A 26 9.45 3.29 -18.69
CA ASP A 26 8.35 4.23 -18.77
C ASP A 26 8.80 5.59 -18.24
N LEU A 27 8.20 6.66 -18.76
CA LEU A 27 8.50 8.00 -18.28
C LEU A 27 7.82 8.26 -16.94
N VAL A 28 8.47 9.02 -16.09
CA VAL A 28 7.91 9.44 -14.80
C VAL A 28 6.58 10.17 -15.00
N TYR A 29 6.48 10.99 -16.05
CA TYR A 29 5.24 11.67 -16.39
C TYR A 29 4.05 10.70 -16.52
N ASP A 30 4.25 9.59 -17.24
CA ASP A 30 3.20 8.60 -17.44
C ASP A 30 2.84 7.88 -16.12
N ALA A 31 3.83 7.63 -15.28
CA ALA A 31 3.60 7.03 -13.97
C ALA A 31 2.77 7.96 -13.07
N ILE A 32 3.11 9.24 -13.02
CA ILE A 32 2.37 10.24 -12.24
C ILE A 32 0.95 10.40 -12.77
N LYS A 33 0.80 10.41 -14.09
CA LYS A 33 -0.52 10.49 -14.72
C LYS A 33 -1.40 9.30 -14.32
N LEU A 34 -0.84 8.10 -14.33
CA LEU A 34 -1.56 6.89 -13.91
C LEU A 34 -1.96 6.97 -12.43
N MET A 35 -1.04 7.41 -11.57
CA MET A 35 -1.35 7.60 -10.15
C MET A 35 -2.51 8.57 -9.94
N ALA A 36 -2.51 9.69 -10.67
CA ALA A 36 -3.56 10.70 -10.59
C ALA A 36 -4.90 10.15 -11.07
N GLU A 37 -4.91 9.44 -12.20
CA GLU A 37 -6.13 8.86 -12.77
C GLU A 37 -6.76 7.81 -11.86
N LYS A 38 -5.94 7.04 -11.15
CA LYS A 38 -6.40 5.95 -10.28
C LYS A 38 -6.52 6.34 -8.82
N GLY A 39 -6.12 7.56 -8.46
CA GLY A 39 -6.18 8.03 -7.08
C GLY A 39 -5.28 7.24 -6.14
N ILE A 40 -4.10 6.85 -6.60
CA ILE A 40 -3.12 6.08 -5.82
C ILE A 40 -1.79 6.81 -5.78
N GLY A 41 -1.01 6.54 -4.72
CA GLY A 41 0.25 7.24 -4.49
C GLY A 41 1.51 6.43 -4.79
N ALA A 42 1.36 5.21 -5.30
CA ALA A 42 2.48 4.32 -5.60
C ALA A 42 2.14 3.35 -6.72
N LEU A 43 3.16 2.96 -7.48
CA LEU A 43 3.05 1.94 -8.52
C LEU A 43 4.20 0.95 -8.37
N LEU A 44 3.91 -0.33 -8.62
CA LEU A 44 4.95 -1.32 -8.76
C LEU A 44 5.64 -1.14 -10.11
N VAL A 45 6.96 -1.22 -10.10
CA VAL A 45 7.77 -1.23 -11.31
C VAL A 45 8.12 -2.68 -11.60
N VAL A 46 7.73 -3.16 -12.75
CA VAL A 46 7.85 -4.58 -13.09
C VAL A 46 8.80 -4.81 -14.25
N ASP A 47 9.40 -6.01 -14.26
CA ASP A 47 10.23 -6.51 -15.34
C ASP A 47 9.75 -7.95 -15.57
N GLY A 48 8.83 -8.12 -16.54
CA GLY A 48 8.13 -9.39 -16.70
C GLY A 48 7.31 -9.74 -15.47
N ASP A 49 7.55 -10.91 -14.88
CA ASP A 49 6.87 -11.36 -13.67
C ASP A 49 7.53 -10.84 -12.39
N ASP A 50 8.72 -10.26 -12.51
CA ASP A 50 9.49 -9.80 -11.37
C ASP A 50 9.15 -8.35 -11.00
N ILE A 51 9.28 -8.04 -9.71
CA ILE A 51 9.18 -6.67 -9.23
C ILE A 51 10.59 -6.05 -9.31
N ALA A 52 10.74 -5.04 -10.17
CA ALA A 52 11.99 -4.31 -10.30
C ALA A 52 12.13 -3.21 -9.24
N GLY A 53 11.01 -2.67 -8.77
CA GLY A 53 11.03 -1.60 -7.79
C GLY A 53 9.65 -1.09 -7.47
N ILE A 54 9.62 0.02 -6.75
CA ILE A 54 8.40 0.78 -6.47
C ILE A 54 8.68 2.26 -6.71
N VAL A 55 7.73 2.96 -7.31
CA VAL A 55 7.80 4.40 -7.53
C VAL A 55 6.60 5.08 -6.88
N THR A 56 6.85 6.19 -6.19
CA THR A 56 5.83 6.90 -5.42
C THR A 56 5.77 8.37 -5.79
N GLU A 57 4.66 9.02 -5.43
CA GLU A 57 4.54 10.48 -5.54
C GLU A 57 5.65 11.19 -4.76
N ARG A 58 6.08 10.61 -3.65
CA ARG A 58 7.18 11.13 -2.85
C ARG A 58 8.50 11.10 -3.60
N ASP A 59 8.77 10.02 -4.35
CA ASP A 59 9.94 9.94 -5.23
C ASP A 59 9.90 11.04 -6.29
N TYR A 60 8.73 11.26 -6.87
CA TYR A 60 8.54 12.32 -7.86
C TYR A 60 8.87 13.69 -7.26
N ALA A 61 8.33 14.01 -6.09
CA ALA A 61 8.55 15.30 -5.45
C ALA A 61 10.03 15.51 -5.12
N ARG A 62 10.69 14.50 -4.57
CA ARG A 62 12.06 14.61 -4.06
C ARG A 62 13.14 14.46 -5.12
N LYS A 63 12.90 13.61 -6.11
CA LYS A 63 13.92 13.22 -7.09
C LYS A 63 13.73 13.81 -8.46
N VAL A 64 12.56 14.41 -8.73
CA VAL A 64 12.27 15.09 -9.99
C VAL A 64 12.07 16.59 -9.74
N VAL A 65 11.02 16.95 -9.02
CA VAL A 65 10.66 18.37 -8.80
C VAL A 65 11.78 19.12 -8.08
N LEU A 66 12.25 18.61 -6.94
CA LEU A 66 13.29 19.27 -6.15
C LEU A 66 14.67 19.18 -6.77
N GLN A 67 14.89 18.30 -7.74
CA GLN A 67 16.14 18.18 -8.47
C GLN A 67 16.11 18.88 -9.83
N ASP A 68 15.07 19.67 -10.08
CA ASP A 68 14.90 20.44 -11.32
C ASP A 68 14.98 19.56 -12.57
N ARG A 69 14.38 18.37 -12.50
CA ARG A 69 14.35 17.43 -13.60
C ARG A 69 12.99 17.48 -14.31
N SER A 70 12.95 17.07 -15.56
CA SER A 70 11.71 16.98 -16.31
C SER A 70 11.10 15.59 -16.21
N SER A 71 9.84 15.49 -15.79
CA SER A 71 9.12 14.22 -15.74
C SER A 71 8.96 13.59 -17.12
N LYS A 72 8.95 14.38 -18.17
CA LYS A 72 8.86 13.91 -19.57
C LYS A 72 10.18 13.47 -20.16
N ALA A 73 11.29 13.69 -19.44
CA ALA A 73 12.63 13.30 -19.86
C ALA A 73 13.32 12.37 -18.84
N THR A 74 12.60 11.94 -17.79
CA THR A 74 13.14 11.07 -16.75
C THR A 74 12.40 9.73 -16.79
N ARG A 75 13.15 8.65 -16.77
CA ARG A 75 12.57 7.30 -16.71
C ARG A 75 12.32 6.88 -15.28
N VAL A 76 11.33 6.01 -15.10
CA VAL A 76 10.95 5.48 -13.78
C VAL A 76 12.15 4.86 -13.07
N GLU A 77 13.00 4.11 -13.78
CA GLU A 77 14.18 3.48 -13.19
C GLU A 77 15.14 4.45 -12.52
N GLU A 78 15.14 5.72 -12.93
CA GLU A 78 16.04 6.73 -12.37
C GLU A 78 15.61 7.22 -10.99
N ILE A 79 14.35 7.02 -10.62
CA ILE A 79 13.83 7.52 -9.34
C ILE A 79 13.24 6.43 -8.45
N MET A 80 12.96 5.25 -8.96
CA MET A 80 12.35 4.17 -8.20
C MET A 80 13.24 3.67 -7.06
N THR A 81 12.62 3.06 -6.05
CA THR A 81 13.34 2.29 -5.05
C THR A 81 13.46 0.85 -5.57
N ALA A 82 14.70 0.38 -5.77
CA ALA A 82 14.95 -0.93 -6.37
C ALA A 82 14.88 -2.08 -5.35
N LYS A 83 15.27 -1.84 -4.11
CA LYS A 83 15.20 -2.85 -3.06
C LYS A 83 13.83 -2.79 -2.40
N VAL A 84 12.89 -3.57 -2.92
CA VAL A 84 11.51 -3.56 -2.45
C VAL A 84 11.33 -4.63 -1.38
N ARG A 85 10.82 -4.22 -0.22
CA ARG A 85 10.37 -5.15 0.79
C ARG A 85 8.92 -5.52 0.51
N TYR A 86 8.56 -6.75 0.81
CA TYR A 86 7.20 -7.24 0.58
C TYR A 86 6.70 -7.99 1.82
N VAL A 87 5.40 -8.23 1.84
CA VAL A 87 4.75 -9.04 2.86
C VAL A 87 3.96 -10.15 2.21
N GLU A 88 3.62 -11.16 3.01
CA GLU A 88 2.81 -12.28 2.57
C GLU A 88 1.41 -12.18 3.17
N PRO A 89 0.40 -12.84 2.58
CA PRO A 89 -0.99 -12.74 3.06
C PRO A 89 -1.19 -13.16 4.52
N SER A 90 -0.36 -14.04 5.06
CA SER A 90 -0.47 -14.51 6.44
C SER A 90 0.11 -13.56 7.48
N GLN A 91 0.85 -12.54 7.07
CA GLN A 91 1.44 -11.60 8.01
C GLN A 91 0.38 -10.67 8.60
N SER A 92 0.67 -10.16 9.81
CA SER A 92 -0.26 -9.32 10.55
C SER A 92 -0.11 -7.84 10.22
N THR A 93 -1.13 -7.05 10.55
CA THR A 93 -1.05 -5.58 10.48
C THR A 93 0.10 -5.05 11.31
N ASP A 94 0.33 -5.62 12.49
CA ASP A 94 1.42 -5.19 13.37
C ASP A 94 2.79 -5.38 12.73
N GLU A 95 2.99 -6.50 12.06
CA GLU A 95 4.23 -6.77 11.31
C GLU A 95 4.42 -5.79 10.17
N CYS A 96 3.34 -5.46 9.44
CA CYS A 96 3.38 -4.49 8.35
C CYS A 96 3.71 -3.08 8.86
N MET A 97 3.10 -2.68 9.97
CA MET A 97 3.35 -1.37 10.56
C MET A 97 4.80 -1.25 11.05
N ALA A 98 5.34 -2.32 11.63
CA ALA A 98 6.73 -2.36 12.06
C ALA A 98 7.68 -2.19 10.88
N LEU A 99 7.43 -2.88 9.76
CA LEU A 99 8.23 -2.74 8.55
C LEU A 99 8.16 -1.34 7.97
N MET A 100 6.96 -0.77 7.89
CA MET A 100 6.78 0.58 7.36
C MET A 100 7.48 1.63 8.22
N THR A 101 7.42 1.49 9.54
CA THR A 101 8.05 2.40 10.48
C THR A 101 9.57 2.28 10.42
N GLU A 102 10.08 1.05 10.45
CA GLU A 102 11.53 0.79 10.45
C GLU A 102 12.19 1.28 9.17
N HIS A 103 11.55 1.08 8.03
CA HIS A 103 12.12 1.42 6.73
C HIS A 103 11.58 2.71 6.13
N ARG A 104 10.75 3.44 6.87
CA ARG A 104 10.15 4.72 6.46
C ARG A 104 9.45 4.63 5.11
N MET A 105 8.67 3.57 4.93
CA MET A 105 7.90 3.33 3.72
C MET A 105 6.41 3.35 4.05
N ARG A 106 5.59 3.66 3.05
CA ARG A 106 4.13 3.77 3.21
C ARG A 106 3.35 2.79 2.36
N HIS A 107 4.05 1.96 1.62
CA HIS A 107 3.45 0.97 0.71
C HIS A 107 4.26 -0.31 0.77
N LEU A 108 3.56 -1.44 0.79
CA LEU A 108 4.17 -2.76 0.78
C LEU A 108 3.48 -3.62 -0.27
N PRO A 109 4.24 -4.15 -1.24
CA PRO A 109 3.71 -5.18 -2.12
C PRO A 109 3.38 -6.44 -1.33
N VAL A 110 2.34 -7.13 -1.76
CA VAL A 110 1.94 -8.42 -1.20
C VAL A 110 2.24 -9.50 -2.23
N LEU A 111 3.06 -10.46 -1.84
CA LEU A 111 3.40 -11.62 -2.67
C LEU A 111 2.86 -12.89 -2.02
N ASP A 112 2.27 -13.76 -2.82
CA ASP A 112 1.82 -15.08 -2.39
C ASP A 112 2.48 -16.12 -3.26
N GLY A 113 3.42 -16.87 -2.68
CA GLY A 113 4.20 -17.85 -3.41
C GLY A 113 5.00 -17.21 -4.57
N GLY A 114 5.50 -16.00 -4.36
CA GLY A 114 6.24 -15.24 -5.35
C GLY A 114 5.38 -14.50 -6.37
N LYS A 115 4.05 -14.63 -6.29
CA LYS A 115 3.12 -13.94 -7.19
C LYS A 115 2.59 -12.68 -6.55
N ARG A 116 2.49 -11.62 -7.34
CA ARG A 116 1.93 -10.34 -6.89
C ARG A 116 0.42 -10.48 -6.72
N VAL A 117 -0.06 -10.26 -5.49
CA VAL A 117 -1.50 -10.35 -5.21
C VAL A 117 -2.11 -9.03 -4.73
N GLY A 118 -1.30 -8.04 -4.41
CA GLY A 118 -1.82 -6.75 -4.00
C GLY A 118 -0.75 -5.76 -3.59
N LEU A 119 -1.21 -4.59 -3.18
CA LEU A 119 -0.40 -3.52 -2.62
C LEU A 119 -1.14 -2.98 -1.40
N ILE A 120 -0.46 -2.88 -0.28
CA ILE A 120 -1.01 -2.34 0.96
C ILE A 120 -0.38 -0.98 1.24
N SER A 121 -1.22 0.01 1.55
CA SER A 121 -0.77 1.34 1.96
C SER A 121 -0.87 1.50 3.48
N ILE A 122 -0.19 2.53 4.01
CA ILE A 122 -0.34 2.91 5.43
C ILE A 122 -1.80 3.22 5.74
N GLY A 123 -2.54 3.83 4.80
CA GLY A 123 -3.96 4.13 4.97
C GLY A 123 -4.81 2.87 5.16
N ASP A 124 -4.48 1.79 4.45
CA ASP A 124 -5.18 0.51 4.60
C ASP A 124 -4.96 -0.05 6.01
N LEU A 125 -3.74 0.05 6.53
CA LEU A 125 -3.41 -0.42 7.89
C LEU A 125 -4.11 0.42 8.95
N VAL A 126 -4.13 1.74 8.79
CA VAL A 126 -4.82 2.64 9.74
C VAL A 126 -6.31 2.33 9.81
N LYS A 127 -6.96 2.13 8.67
CA LYS A 127 -8.37 1.76 8.63
C LYS A 127 -8.63 0.45 9.35
N SER A 128 -7.75 -0.53 9.18
CA SER A 128 -7.87 -1.83 9.84
C SER A 128 -7.72 -1.71 11.35
N VAL A 129 -6.75 -0.92 11.83
CA VAL A 129 -6.53 -0.70 13.27
C VAL A 129 -7.74 -0.01 13.89
N ILE A 130 -8.29 1.02 13.23
CA ILE A 130 -9.47 1.74 13.72
C ILE A 130 -10.67 0.78 13.83
N ALA A 131 -10.89 -0.05 12.81
CA ALA A 131 -11.98 -1.03 12.82
C ALA A 131 -11.83 -2.02 13.98
N ASP A 132 -10.63 -2.52 14.22
CA ASP A 132 -10.35 -3.43 15.33
C ASP A 132 -10.61 -2.77 16.68
N GLN A 133 -10.22 -1.52 16.86
CA GLN A 133 -10.45 -0.76 18.08
C GLN A 133 -11.93 -0.50 18.32
N GLN A 134 -12.69 -0.15 17.30
CA GLN A 134 -14.13 0.06 17.42
C GLN A 134 -14.86 -1.22 17.78
N PHE A 135 -14.46 -2.34 17.21
CA PHE A 135 -15.01 -3.64 17.58
C PHE A 135 -14.76 -3.94 19.05
N THR A 136 -13.54 -3.71 19.55
CA THR A 136 -13.19 -3.92 20.95
C THR A 136 -14.02 -3.03 21.88
N ILE A 137 -14.18 -1.76 21.54
CA ILE A 137 -15.00 -0.81 22.31
C ILE A 137 -16.45 -1.30 22.39
N SER A 138 -17.01 -1.73 21.26
CA SER A 138 -18.38 -2.26 21.22
C SER A 138 -18.55 -3.49 22.10
N GLN A 139 -17.58 -4.38 22.12
CA GLN A 139 -17.60 -5.56 22.99
C GLN A 139 -17.55 -5.19 24.47
N LEU A 140 -16.73 -4.21 24.82
CA LEU A 140 -16.64 -3.73 26.21
C LEU A 140 -17.93 -3.04 26.64
N GLU A 141 -18.54 -2.24 25.79
CA GLU A 141 -19.83 -1.60 26.07
C GLU A 141 -20.91 -2.64 26.33
N HIS A 142 -21.00 -3.65 25.49
CA HIS A 142 -21.93 -4.75 25.65
C HIS A 142 -21.72 -5.47 27.00
N TYR A 143 -20.49 -5.77 27.34
CA TYR A 143 -20.13 -6.42 28.59
C TYR A 143 -20.55 -5.57 29.81
N LEU A 144 -20.29 -4.26 29.76
CA LEU A 144 -20.58 -3.35 30.85
C LEU A 144 -22.08 -3.09 31.04
N HIS A 145 -22.85 -3.04 29.96
CA HIS A 145 -24.28 -2.64 30.03
C HIS A 145 -25.25 -3.82 29.87
N GLY A 146 -24.73 -5.05 29.62
CA GLY A 146 -25.57 -6.22 29.47
C GLY A 146 -26.48 -6.18 28.24
N THR A 147 -26.22 -5.30 27.29
CA THR A 147 -26.98 -5.18 26.04
C THR A 147 -26.06 -5.37 24.85
N PRO A 148 -26.57 -5.98 23.74
CA PRO A 148 -25.75 -6.09 22.53
C PRO A 148 -25.31 -4.72 22.04
N ALA A 149 -24.04 -4.61 21.69
CA ALA A 149 -23.53 -3.39 21.06
C ALA A 149 -24.21 -3.21 19.71
N VAL A 150 -24.75 -2.03 19.45
CA VAL A 150 -25.32 -1.69 18.16
C VAL A 150 -24.26 -0.93 17.39
N THR A 151 -23.76 -1.54 16.32
CA THR A 151 -22.85 -0.86 15.43
C THR A 151 -23.65 -0.21 14.32
N SER A 152 -23.60 1.10 14.27
CA SER A 152 -24.08 1.82 13.10
C SER A 152 -23.04 1.72 12.00
N ALA A 153 -23.48 1.39 10.82
CA ALA A 153 -22.60 1.32 9.67
C ALA A 153 -22.02 2.70 9.32
#